data_3904683d3a26999606dd0c8ac99b1103
#
_entry.id   3904683d3a26999606dd0c8ac99b1103
#
_cell.length_a   1.000
_cell.length_b   1.000
_cell.length_c   1.000
_cell.angle_alpha   90.00
_cell.angle_beta   90.00
_cell.angle_gamma   90.00
#
_symmetry.space_group_name_H-M   'P 1'
#
loop_
_entity.id
_entity.type
_entity.pdbx_description
1 polymer ?
#
loop_
_entity_poly.entity_id
_entity_poly.type
_entity_poly.pdbx_seq_one_letter_code
_entity_poly.pdbx_strand_id
1 'polypeptide(L)'
;LENIRQVDAIVHVVRAFDDDNITHVSGKIDPIDDIETINLELGLSDLEAVNKRLAKVERAAKGSDKEAKAELAVLQKIKPILEAGGAVRTIDFDEEEMKIVKGLFLLTSKPVLYVANIAEDDMADPEDSKYFGLIKDYAAKEGAEAIAVAAEAEEEIAQLDDDEKQDFLEAEGVEEPGLNRLIRASYHLLGLQTFFTAGGKETRAWTFKTGTKAPQAAGIIHSDFERGFIRAEVMAFADLDQFESEAAVKEAGKLRVEGKDYVMEDGDIVEFRFNV
;
A
#
# COMPACT_ATOMS: atom_id res chain seq x y z
N LEU A 1 -14.22 12.87 -5.58
CA LEU A 1 -14.02 12.10 -4.32
C LEU A 1 -14.69 10.72 -4.35
N GLU A 2 -15.81 10.53 -5.06
CA GLU A 2 -16.52 9.26 -5.05
C GLU A 2 -15.68 8.07 -5.55
N ASN A 3 -14.87 8.27 -6.57
CA ASN A 3 -13.99 7.23 -7.14
C ASN A 3 -12.92 6.73 -6.16
N ILE A 4 -12.47 7.57 -5.22
CA ILE A 4 -11.47 7.18 -4.21
C ILE A 4 -12.08 6.58 -2.95
N ARG A 5 -13.41 6.54 -2.80
CA ARG A 5 -14.05 5.86 -1.67
C ARG A 5 -13.93 4.34 -1.72
N GLN A 6 -13.80 3.76 -2.90
CA GLN A 6 -13.77 2.31 -3.11
C GLN A 6 -12.36 1.71 -3.18
N VAL A 7 -11.30 2.54 -3.16
CA VAL A 7 -9.92 2.06 -3.16
C VAL A 7 -9.44 1.70 -1.75
N ASP A 8 -8.40 0.88 -1.65
CA ASP A 8 -7.88 0.38 -0.37
C ASP A 8 -6.85 1.32 0.26
N ALA A 9 -6.19 2.18 -0.52
CA ALA A 9 -5.19 3.15 -0.07
C ALA A 9 -5.21 4.40 -0.94
N ILE A 10 -4.58 5.48 -0.46
CA ILE A 10 -4.42 6.74 -1.19
C ILE A 10 -2.93 7.01 -1.40
N VAL A 11 -2.54 7.28 -2.63
CA VAL A 11 -1.25 7.85 -2.97
C VAL A 11 -1.43 9.35 -3.18
N HIS A 12 -0.89 10.15 -2.27
CA HIS A 12 -1.00 11.60 -2.31
C HIS A 12 0.27 12.20 -2.92
N VAL A 13 0.20 12.60 -4.18
CA VAL A 13 1.30 13.24 -4.89
C VAL A 13 1.32 14.73 -4.53
N VAL A 14 2.47 15.20 -4.05
CA VAL A 14 2.68 16.56 -3.55
C VAL A 14 3.81 17.22 -4.35
N ARG A 15 3.58 18.41 -4.86
CA ARG A 15 4.62 19.19 -5.53
C ARG A 15 5.72 19.57 -4.53
N ALA A 16 6.95 19.20 -4.84
CA ALA A 16 8.13 19.42 -4.01
C ALA A 16 9.32 20.01 -4.81
N PHE A 17 9.03 20.85 -5.81
CA PHE A 17 10.02 21.51 -6.66
C PHE A 17 9.59 22.93 -7.03
N ASP A 18 10.56 23.79 -7.24
CA ASP A 18 10.37 25.15 -7.73
C ASP A 18 10.44 25.17 -9.28
N ASP A 19 9.46 25.77 -9.94
CA ASP A 19 9.46 26.05 -11.38
C ASP A 19 8.60 27.28 -11.67
N ASP A 20 9.23 28.31 -12.20
CA ASP A 20 8.59 29.61 -12.50
C ASP A 20 7.56 29.51 -13.66
N ASN A 21 7.67 28.47 -14.50
CA ASN A 21 6.75 28.26 -15.62
C ASN A 21 5.46 27.54 -15.20
N ILE A 22 5.46 26.90 -14.05
CA ILE A 22 4.29 26.16 -13.52
C ILE A 22 3.65 26.98 -12.41
N THR A 23 2.51 27.61 -12.70
CA THR A 23 1.78 28.41 -11.74
C THR A 23 1.22 27.56 -10.61
N HIS A 24 1.48 27.95 -9.35
CA HIS A 24 0.85 27.35 -8.18
C HIS A 24 -0.47 28.09 -7.85
N VAL A 25 -1.49 27.35 -7.43
CA VAL A 25 -2.84 27.92 -7.14
C VAL A 25 -2.77 28.98 -6.04
N SER A 26 -1.95 28.78 -5.00
CA SER A 26 -1.76 29.73 -3.89
C SER A 26 -0.71 30.80 -4.16
N GLY A 27 -0.02 30.76 -5.31
CA GLY A 27 1.04 31.71 -5.68
C GLY A 27 2.39 31.48 -5.01
N LYS A 28 2.53 30.50 -4.13
CA LYS A 28 3.77 30.01 -3.52
C LYS A 28 3.75 28.50 -3.40
N ILE A 29 4.91 27.88 -3.39
CA ILE A 29 5.04 26.45 -3.15
C ILE A 29 5.16 26.22 -1.65
N ASP A 30 4.17 25.51 -1.10
CA ASP A 30 4.09 25.12 0.30
C ASP A 30 3.47 23.73 0.39
N PRO A 31 4.30 22.66 0.33
CA PRO A 31 3.80 21.31 0.26
C PRO A 31 2.98 20.90 1.48
N ILE A 32 3.23 21.51 2.65
CA ILE A 32 2.47 21.20 3.86
C ILE A 32 1.08 21.81 3.79
N ASP A 33 0.96 23.06 3.35
CA ASP A 33 -0.34 23.72 3.13
C ASP A 33 -1.17 22.98 2.08
N ASP A 34 -0.53 22.47 1.02
CA ASP A 34 -1.19 21.64 -0.01
C ASP A 34 -1.72 20.34 0.57
N ILE A 35 -0.92 19.63 1.39
CA ILE A 35 -1.34 18.41 2.07
C ILE A 35 -2.52 18.68 3.01
N GLU A 36 -2.42 19.73 3.84
CA GLU A 36 -3.44 20.09 4.81
C GLU A 36 -4.75 20.48 4.13
N THR A 37 -4.68 21.21 3.01
CA THR A 37 -5.86 21.57 2.22
C THR A 37 -6.60 20.32 1.72
N ILE A 38 -5.90 19.35 1.14
CA ILE A 38 -6.52 18.10 0.67
C ILE A 38 -7.04 17.27 1.85
N ASN A 39 -6.29 17.14 2.93
CA ASN A 39 -6.73 16.42 4.12
C ASN A 39 -7.99 17.04 4.71
N LEU A 40 -8.11 18.37 4.73
CA LEU A 40 -9.32 19.07 5.16
C LEU A 40 -10.52 18.75 4.26
N GLU A 41 -10.36 18.78 2.94
CA GLU A 41 -11.43 18.43 2.00
C GLU A 41 -11.92 16.99 2.18
N LEU A 42 -10.99 16.03 2.36
CA LEU A 42 -11.33 14.63 2.63
C LEU A 42 -12.08 14.51 3.97
N GLY A 43 -11.60 15.20 5.01
CA GLY A 43 -12.22 15.20 6.33
C GLY A 43 -13.63 15.79 6.34
N LEU A 44 -13.86 16.90 5.64
CA LEU A 44 -15.18 17.51 5.51
C LEU A 44 -16.17 16.59 4.78
N SER A 45 -15.71 15.91 3.72
CA SER A 45 -16.52 14.92 3.00
C SER A 45 -16.91 13.73 3.89
N ASP A 46 -15.98 13.27 4.73
CA ASP A 46 -16.25 12.20 5.69
C ASP A 46 -17.16 12.66 6.82
N LEU A 47 -16.99 13.87 7.34
CA LEU A 47 -17.85 14.44 8.39
C LEU A 47 -19.31 14.54 7.91
N GLU A 48 -19.53 14.91 6.65
CA GLU A 48 -20.89 14.92 6.06
C GLU A 48 -21.47 13.50 6.03
N ALA A 49 -20.70 12.51 5.59
CA ALA A 49 -21.11 11.10 5.53
C ALA A 49 -21.42 10.56 6.94
N VAL A 50 -20.57 10.84 7.92
CA VAL A 50 -20.73 10.45 9.32
C VAL A 50 -22.00 11.07 9.93
N ASN A 51 -22.23 12.35 9.70
CA ASN A 51 -23.44 13.03 10.22
C ASN A 51 -24.72 12.44 9.63
N LYS A 52 -24.76 12.16 8.32
CA LYS A 52 -25.88 11.48 7.67
C LYS A 52 -26.12 10.08 8.23
N ARG A 53 -25.03 9.33 8.51
CA ARG A 53 -25.13 7.99 9.07
C ARG A 53 -25.59 8.01 10.52
N LEU A 54 -25.06 8.92 11.35
CA LEU A 54 -25.46 9.11 12.73
C LEU A 54 -26.97 9.33 12.86
N ALA A 55 -27.55 10.21 12.06
CA ALA A 55 -28.99 10.51 12.10
C ALA A 55 -29.90 9.26 11.85
N LYS A 56 -29.38 8.27 11.10
CA LYS A 56 -30.07 6.99 10.88
C LYS A 56 -29.85 6.01 12.03
N VAL A 57 -28.59 5.85 12.43
CA VAL A 57 -28.17 4.85 13.43
C VAL A 57 -28.70 5.19 14.84
N GLU A 58 -28.76 6.47 15.23
CA GLU A 58 -29.33 6.91 16.50
C GLU A 58 -30.79 6.47 16.71
N ARG A 59 -31.57 6.42 15.63
CA ARG A 59 -32.96 5.94 15.69
C ARG A 59 -33.01 4.43 15.91
N ALA A 60 -32.19 3.66 15.19
CA ALA A 60 -32.11 2.22 15.32
C ALA A 60 -31.55 1.79 16.69
N ALA A 61 -30.55 2.49 17.19
CA ALA A 61 -29.89 2.21 18.47
C ALA A 61 -30.79 2.44 19.71
N LYS A 62 -31.91 3.19 19.58
CA LYS A 62 -32.89 3.32 20.64
C LYS A 62 -33.63 2.02 20.96
N GLY A 63 -33.62 1.06 20.05
CA GLY A 63 -34.14 -0.29 20.22
C GLY A 63 -33.14 -1.27 20.86
N SER A 64 -33.40 -2.55 20.70
CA SER A 64 -32.54 -3.65 21.15
C SER A 64 -31.46 -4.06 20.14
N ASP A 65 -31.32 -3.33 19.04
CA ASP A 65 -30.40 -3.62 17.96
C ASP A 65 -28.93 -3.41 18.44
N LYS A 66 -28.22 -4.52 18.60
CA LYS A 66 -26.82 -4.52 19.08
C LYS A 66 -25.85 -3.98 18.03
N GLU A 67 -26.11 -4.26 16.75
CA GLU A 67 -25.24 -3.79 15.67
C GLU A 67 -25.33 -2.28 15.53
N ALA A 68 -26.56 -1.72 15.58
CA ALA A 68 -26.77 -0.28 15.58
C ALA A 68 -26.10 0.42 16.77
N LYS A 69 -26.07 -0.19 17.95
CA LYS A 69 -25.39 0.35 19.13
C LYS A 69 -23.87 0.34 18.96
N ALA A 70 -23.31 -0.73 18.41
CA ALA A 70 -21.89 -0.82 18.14
C ALA A 70 -21.47 0.22 17.08
N GLU A 71 -22.23 0.34 16.01
CA GLU A 71 -21.97 1.34 14.96
C GLU A 71 -22.07 2.78 15.53
N LEU A 72 -23.06 3.06 16.37
CA LEU A 72 -23.20 4.36 17.01
C LEU A 72 -21.96 4.72 17.83
N ALA A 73 -21.43 3.78 18.61
CA ALA A 73 -20.23 3.99 19.41
C ALA A 73 -19.01 4.33 18.54
N VAL A 74 -18.82 3.63 17.42
CA VAL A 74 -17.75 3.90 16.47
C VAL A 74 -17.90 5.29 15.84
N LEU A 75 -19.10 5.65 15.38
CA LEU A 75 -19.35 6.96 14.80
C LEU A 75 -19.14 8.11 15.81
N GLN A 76 -19.44 7.88 17.09
CA GLN A 76 -19.18 8.84 18.17
C GLN A 76 -17.69 9.01 18.49
N LYS A 77 -16.85 7.99 18.24
CA LYS A 77 -15.39 8.13 18.30
C LYS A 77 -14.84 8.93 17.12
N ILE A 78 -15.38 8.70 15.93
CA ILE A 78 -14.92 9.29 14.66
C ILE A 78 -15.25 10.79 14.58
N LYS A 79 -16.49 11.16 14.89
CA LYS A 79 -16.99 12.52 14.65
C LYS A 79 -16.11 13.62 15.26
N PRO A 80 -15.73 13.59 16.56
CA PRO A 80 -14.95 14.67 17.15
C PRO A 80 -13.54 14.80 16.54
N ILE A 81 -12.97 13.71 16.02
CA ILE A 81 -11.67 13.74 15.33
C ILE A 81 -11.80 14.49 14.00
N LEU A 82 -12.84 14.18 13.22
CA LEU A 82 -13.11 14.89 11.96
C LEU A 82 -13.47 16.36 12.18
N GLU A 83 -14.24 16.69 13.23
CA GLU A 83 -14.55 18.08 13.61
C GLU A 83 -13.30 18.88 14.01
N ALA A 84 -12.30 18.22 14.57
CA ALA A 84 -11.00 18.81 14.89
C ALA A 84 -10.01 18.87 13.70
N GLY A 85 -10.45 18.45 12.49
CA GLY A 85 -9.60 18.39 11.30
C GLY A 85 -8.65 17.19 11.26
N GLY A 86 -8.81 16.21 12.16
CA GLY A 86 -8.00 14.98 12.17
C GLY A 86 -8.49 13.94 11.17
N ALA A 87 -7.70 12.88 10.99
CA ALA A 87 -8.00 11.77 10.11
C ALA A 87 -8.47 10.53 10.89
N VAL A 88 -9.43 9.79 10.35
CA VAL A 88 -9.97 8.58 11.01
C VAL A 88 -8.90 7.49 11.20
N ARG A 89 -7.91 7.41 10.31
CA ARG A 89 -6.77 6.48 10.40
C ARG A 89 -5.89 6.65 11.65
N THR A 90 -5.97 7.79 12.33
CA THR A 90 -5.20 8.06 13.55
C THR A 90 -5.89 7.54 14.81
N ILE A 91 -7.11 7.02 14.71
CA ILE A 91 -7.87 6.46 15.81
C ILE A 91 -7.50 4.99 15.99
N ASP A 92 -7.22 4.59 17.22
CA ASP A 92 -7.04 3.17 17.56
C ASP A 92 -8.40 2.49 17.69
N PHE A 93 -8.64 1.48 16.84
CA PHE A 93 -9.85 0.68 16.80
C PHE A 93 -9.51 -0.78 17.09
N ASP A 94 -10.37 -1.44 17.86
CA ASP A 94 -10.30 -2.90 17.96
C ASP A 94 -10.77 -3.60 16.67
N GLU A 95 -10.63 -4.94 16.61
CA GLU A 95 -10.96 -5.72 15.41
C GLU A 95 -12.45 -5.59 15.00
N GLU A 96 -13.37 -5.53 15.96
CA GLU A 96 -14.81 -5.43 15.69
C GLU A 96 -15.17 -4.00 15.23
N GLU A 97 -14.61 -2.99 15.86
CA GLU A 97 -14.74 -1.60 15.45
C GLU A 97 -14.18 -1.38 14.04
N MET A 98 -13.01 -1.98 13.73
CA MET A 98 -12.38 -1.86 12.40
C MET A 98 -13.25 -2.48 11.29
N LYS A 99 -14.01 -3.55 11.56
CA LYS A 99 -14.98 -4.10 10.61
C LYS A 99 -16.06 -3.07 10.27
N ILE A 100 -16.54 -2.34 11.28
CA ILE A 100 -17.53 -1.27 11.10
C ILE A 100 -16.92 -0.12 10.28
N VAL A 101 -15.72 0.36 10.66
CA VAL A 101 -15.01 1.44 9.96
C VAL A 101 -14.82 1.13 8.48
N LYS A 102 -14.41 -0.08 8.14
CA LYS A 102 -14.28 -0.53 6.74
C LYS A 102 -15.60 -0.43 5.97
N GLY A 103 -16.72 -0.74 6.61
CA GLY A 103 -18.07 -0.64 6.02
C GLY A 103 -18.57 0.78 5.81
N LEU A 104 -17.93 1.78 6.40
CA LEU A 104 -18.29 3.20 6.23
C LEU A 104 -17.63 3.85 4.99
N PHE A 105 -16.63 3.23 4.39
CA PHE A 105 -15.90 3.73 3.21
C PHE A 105 -15.39 5.17 3.35
N LEU A 106 -14.93 5.54 4.55
CA LEU A 106 -14.41 6.87 4.83
C LEU A 106 -13.04 7.08 4.14
N LEU A 107 -12.86 8.26 3.57
CA LEU A 107 -11.63 8.62 2.85
C LEU A 107 -10.45 8.73 3.79
N THR A 108 -10.65 9.37 4.94
CA THR A 108 -9.59 9.59 5.94
C THR A 108 -9.28 8.36 6.79
N SER A 109 -10.05 7.25 6.64
CA SER A 109 -9.73 5.96 7.26
C SER A 109 -8.71 5.14 6.47
N LYS A 110 -8.48 5.50 5.22
CA LYS A 110 -7.57 4.78 4.33
C LYS A 110 -6.11 5.08 4.68
N PRO A 111 -5.22 4.07 4.59
CA PRO A 111 -3.79 4.32 4.65
C PRO A 111 -3.35 5.25 3.51
N VAL A 112 -2.34 6.07 3.78
CA VAL A 112 -1.83 7.08 2.85
C VAL A 112 -0.33 6.88 2.64
N LEU A 113 0.11 7.02 1.39
CA LEU A 113 1.50 7.17 0.99
C LEU A 113 1.67 8.57 0.39
N TYR A 114 2.59 9.36 0.94
CA TYR A 114 2.95 10.65 0.37
C TYR A 114 4.05 10.47 -0.67
N VAL A 115 3.85 11.04 -1.84
CA VAL A 115 4.84 11.04 -2.93
C VAL A 115 5.25 12.48 -3.18
N ALA A 116 6.45 12.84 -2.72
CA ALA A 116 7.04 14.13 -3.06
C ALA A 116 7.50 14.10 -4.51
N ASN A 117 6.85 14.88 -5.38
CA ASN A 117 7.32 15.11 -6.73
C ASN A 117 8.43 16.15 -6.68
N ILE A 118 9.69 15.69 -6.71
CA ILE A 118 10.91 16.50 -6.61
C ILE A 118 11.43 16.93 -7.99
N ALA A 119 12.35 17.89 -8.01
CA ALA A 119 13.10 18.21 -9.22
C ALA A 119 14.04 17.06 -9.63
N GLU A 120 14.39 16.99 -10.89
CA GLU A 120 15.35 16.01 -11.43
C GLU A 120 16.73 16.18 -10.77
N ASP A 121 17.18 17.39 -10.57
CA ASP A 121 18.46 17.70 -9.90
C ASP A 121 18.57 17.11 -8.47
N ASP A 122 17.44 16.83 -7.81
CA ASP A 122 17.38 16.24 -6.47
C ASP A 122 17.30 14.69 -6.48
N MET A 123 17.30 14.03 -7.66
CA MET A 123 17.08 12.58 -7.76
C MET A 123 18.18 11.74 -7.09
N ALA A 124 19.44 12.16 -7.24
CA ALA A 124 20.59 11.43 -6.68
C ALA A 124 20.57 11.41 -5.16
N ASP A 125 20.19 12.51 -4.53
CA ASP A 125 20.03 12.63 -3.09
C ASP A 125 18.76 13.41 -2.73
N PRO A 126 17.60 12.75 -2.66
CA PRO A 126 16.34 13.40 -2.32
C PRO A 126 16.31 14.08 -0.95
N GLU A 127 17.20 13.69 -0.03
CA GLU A 127 17.30 14.33 1.30
C GLU A 127 17.83 15.76 1.20
N ASP A 128 18.54 16.11 0.12
CA ASP A 128 18.98 17.48 -0.17
C ASP A 128 17.83 18.38 -0.67
N SER A 129 16.71 17.79 -1.08
CA SER A 129 15.55 18.55 -1.51
C SER A 129 14.98 19.41 -0.39
N LYS A 130 14.82 20.70 -0.67
CA LYS A 130 14.25 21.70 0.25
C LYS A 130 12.90 21.28 0.85
N TYR A 131 12.11 20.51 0.10
CA TYR A 131 10.72 20.21 0.44
C TYR A 131 10.52 18.77 0.92
N PHE A 132 11.34 17.82 0.46
CA PHE A 132 11.12 16.39 0.78
C PHE A 132 11.21 16.12 2.28
N GLY A 133 12.19 16.71 2.97
CA GLY A 133 12.32 16.59 4.42
C GLY A 133 11.07 17.05 5.18
N LEU A 134 10.42 18.13 4.74
CA LEU A 134 9.18 18.64 5.34
C LEU A 134 8.02 17.64 5.18
N ILE A 135 7.87 17.06 3.97
CA ILE A 135 6.83 16.05 3.67
C ILE A 135 7.08 14.78 4.48
N LYS A 136 8.33 14.34 4.58
CA LYS A 136 8.75 13.16 5.35
C LYS A 136 8.43 13.33 6.85
N ASP A 137 8.76 14.49 7.40
CA ASP A 137 8.44 14.83 8.79
C ASP A 137 6.94 14.91 9.06
N TYR A 138 6.17 15.42 8.09
CA TYR A 138 4.71 15.45 8.17
C TYR A 138 4.14 14.03 8.16
N ALA A 139 4.55 13.20 7.20
CA ALA A 139 4.12 11.82 7.08
C ALA A 139 4.41 11.01 8.35
N ALA A 140 5.62 11.17 8.92
CA ALA A 140 6.02 10.47 10.14
C ALA A 140 5.12 10.79 11.34
N LYS A 141 4.62 12.04 11.47
CA LYS A 141 3.68 12.43 12.53
C LYS A 141 2.34 11.73 12.43
N GLU A 142 1.92 11.38 11.21
CA GLU A 142 0.69 10.61 10.95
C GLU A 142 0.91 9.09 10.96
N GLY A 143 2.13 8.61 11.15
CA GLY A 143 2.49 7.20 11.00
C GLY A 143 2.43 6.72 9.55
N ALA A 144 2.54 7.63 8.58
CA ALA A 144 2.56 7.37 7.16
C ALA A 144 4.00 7.37 6.60
N GLU A 145 4.18 6.81 5.42
CA GLU A 145 5.43 6.81 4.67
C GLU A 145 5.44 7.94 3.64
N ALA A 146 6.62 8.50 3.35
CA ALA A 146 6.85 9.41 2.25
C ALA A 146 8.02 8.93 1.39
N ILE A 147 7.86 9.00 0.07
CA ILE A 147 8.90 8.72 -0.91
C ILE A 147 9.07 9.91 -1.85
N ALA A 148 10.24 10.03 -2.44
CA ALA A 148 10.54 11.03 -3.45
C ALA A 148 10.52 10.39 -4.85
N VAL A 149 9.91 11.08 -5.81
CA VAL A 149 9.86 10.68 -7.23
C VAL A 149 10.02 11.94 -8.07
N ALA A 150 10.90 11.95 -9.06
CA ALA A 150 10.97 13.00 -10.05
C ALA A 150 10.13 12.61 -11.27
N ALA A 151 8.89 13.11 -11.33
CA ALA A 151 7.92 12.65 -12.32
C ALA A 151 8.34 12.97 -13.78
N GLU A 152 9.07 14.06 -14.00
CA GLU A 152 9.61 14.43 -15.30
C GLU A 152 10.63 13.39 -15.78
N ALA A 153 11.60 13.04 -14.94
CA ALA A 153 12.56 12.00 -15.25
C ALA A 153 11.92 10.61 -15.44
N GLU A 154 10.88 10.28 -14.67
CA GLU A 154 10.13 9.02 -14.86
C GLU A 154 9.42 8.96 -16.22
N GLU A 155 8.94 10.10 -16.74
CA GLU A 155 8.36 10.19 -18.08
C GLU A 155 9.42 9.91 -19.15
N GLU A 156 10.64 10.44 -18.99
CA GLU A 156 11.76 10.17 -19.90
C GLU A 156 12.19 8.71 -19.84
N ILE A 157 12.43 8.17 -18.64
CA ILE A 157 12.82 6.77 -18.41
C ILE A 157 11.80 5.81 -19.03
N ALA A 158 10.50 6.12 -18.96
CA ALA A 158 9.46 5.26 -19.52
C ALA A 158 9.53 5.12 -21.05
N GLN A 159 10.21 6.04 -21.75
CA GLN A 159 10.36 6.04 -23.21
C GLN A 159 11.63 5.35 -23.69
N LEU A 160 12.59 5.07 -22.80
CA LEU A 160 13.87 4.46 -23.08
C LEU A 160 13.76 2.93 -23.19
N ASP A 161 14.64 2.31 -23.96
CA ASP A 161 14.84 0.86 -23.90
C ASP A 161 15.66 0.45 -22.65
N ASP A 162 15.80 -0.84 -22.40
CA ASP A 162 16.39 -1.31 -21.14
C ASP A 162 17.88 -0.94 -20.98
N ASP A 163 18.64 -0.90 -22.07
CA ASP A 163 20.06 -0.51 -22.03
C ASP A 163 20.19 1.01 -21.81
N GLU A 164 19.36 1.81 -22.49
CA GLU A 164 19.30 3.27 -22.33
C GLU A 164 18.84 3.68 -20.93
N LYS A 165 17.89 2.94 -20.33
CA LYS A 165 17.47 3.14 -18.94
C LYS A 165 18.61 2.99 -17.96
N GLN A 166 19.43 1.96 -18.14
CA GLN A 166 20.58 1.72 -17.27
C GLN A 166 21.60 2.87 -17.38
N ASP A 167 21.91 3.30 -18.60
CA ASP A 167 22.82 4.42 -18.85
C ASP A 167 22.30 5.72 -18.24
N PHE A 168 20.99 5.99 -18.34
CA PHE A 168 20.34 7.16 -17.75
C PHE A 168 20.46 7.14 -16.21
N LEU A 169 20.09 6.02 -15.57
CA LEU A 169 20.14 5.89 -14.10
C LEU A 169 21.58 6.04 -13.57
N GLU A 170 22.58 5.48 -14.28
CA GLU A 170 23.98 5.64 -13.91
C GLU A 170 24.45 7.10 -14.05
N ALA A 171 24.02 7.81 -15.10
CA ALA A 171 24.33 9.22 -15.31
C ALA A 171 23.75 10.11 -14.21
N GLU A 172 22.53 9.83 -13.78
CA GLU A 172 21.84 10.55 -12.71
C GLU A 172 22.25 10.08 -11.29
N GLY A 173 23.10 9.06 -11.16
CA GLY A 173 23.56 8.53 -9.87
C GLY A 173 22.45 7.83 -9.06
N VAL A 174 21.48 7.23 -9.75
CA VAL A 174 20.31 6.57 -9.16
C VAL A 174 20.36 5.07 -9.43
N GLU A 175 20.07 4.25 -8.42
CA GLU A 175 20.12 2.78 -8.56
C GLU A 175 18.93 2.20 -9.31
N GLU A 176 17.76 2.86 -9.25
CA GLU A 176 16.50 2.39 -9.83
C GLU A 176 15.51 3.52 -10.10
N PRO A 177 14.54 3.33 -11.02
CA PRO A 177 13.45 4.27 -11.23
C PRO A 177 12.64 4.51 -9.96
N GLY A 178 12.16 5.74 -9.75
CA GLY A 178 11.26 6.10 -8.66
C GLY A 178 9.94 5.33 -8.69
N LEU A 179 9.47 4.94 -9.89
CA LEU A 179 8.30 4.09 -10.06
C LEU A 179 8.45 2.74 -9.35
N ASN A 180 9.64 2.13 -9.36
CA ASN A 180 9.89 0.87 -8.64
C ASN A 180 9.77 1.07 -7.12
N ARG A 181 10.27 2.19 -6.60
CA ARG A 181 10.09 2.57 -5.19
C ARG A 181 8.63 2.78 -4.84
N LEU A 182 7.87 3.46 -5.73
CA LEU A 182 6.43 3.67 -5.55
C LEU A 182 5.67 2.34 -5.50
N ILE A 183 5.98 1.40 -6.38
CA ILE A 183 5.35 0.07 -6.41
C ILE A 183 5.62 -0.65 -5.09
N ARG A 184 6.87 -0.73 -4.63
CA ARG A 184 7.22 -1.39 -3.36
C ARG A 184 6.56 -0.75 -2.15
N ALA A 185 6.60 0.59 -2.06
CA ALA A 185 5.95 1.32 -0.97
C ALA A 185 4.42 1.08 -0.97
N SER A 186 3.79 1.01 -2.15
CA SER A 186 2.36 0.73 -2.28
C SER A 186 2.02 -0.72 -1.85
N TYR A 187 2.85 -1.70 -2.23
CA TYR A 187 2.70 -3.09 -1.77
C TYR A 187 2.84 -3.19 -0.25
N HIS A 188 3.86 -2.54 0.32
CA HIS A 188 4.06 -2.47 1.77
C HIS A 188 2.85 -1.82 2.48
N LEU A 189 2.39 -0.67 1.99
CA LEU A 189 1.23 0.05 2.53
C LEU A 189 -0.04 -0.81 2.57
N LEU A 190 -0.24 -1.62 1.53
CA LEU A 190 -1.40 -2.52 1.40
C LEU A 190 -1.21 -3.86 2.13
N GLY A 191 -0.02 -4.10 2.71
CA GLY A 191 0.33 -5.38 3.32
C GLY A 191 0.33 -6.52 2.30
N LEU A 192 0.80 -6.25 1.07
CA LEU A 192 0.87 -7.22 -0.01
C LEU A 192 2.27 -7.80 -0.16
N GLN A 193 2.33 -9.07 -0.48
CA GLN A 193 3.54 -9.82 -0.77
C GLN A 193 3.33 -10.66 -2.03
N THR A 194 4.40 -11.23 -2.56
CA THR A 194 4.37 -12.02 -3.79
C THR A 194 4.98 -13.39 -3.56
N PHE A 195 4.30 -14.44 -4.03
CA PHE A 195 4.89 -15.75 -4.21
C PHE A 195 4.90 -16.13 -5.68
N PHE A 196 5.74 -17.07 -6.06
CA PHE A 196 5.89 -17.55 -7.42
C PHE A 196 5.51 -19.04 -7.52
N THR A 197 4.92 -19.39 -8.66
CA THR A 197 4.83 -20.77 -9.11
C THR A 197 5.69 -20.92 -10.35
N ALA A 198 6.58 -21.92 -10.34
CA ALA A 198 7.43 -22.25 -11.48
C ALA A 198 7.12 -23.70 -11.89
N GLY A 199 6.62 -23.89 -13.09
CA GLY A 199 6.32 -25.19 -13.65
C GLY A 199 6.82 -25.28 -15.09
N GLY A 200 6.92 -26.50 -15.64
CA GLY A 200 7.46 -26.73 -16.97
C GLY A 200 6.74 -26.03 -18.13
N LYS A 201 5.59 -25.38 -17.89
CA LYS A 201 4.79 -24.67 -18.89
C LYS A 201 4.64 -23.18 -18.61
N GLU A 202 4.68 -22.76 -17.37
CA GLU A 202 4.38 -21.37 -16.95
C GLU A 202 5.12 -21.06 -15.67
N THR A 203 5.68 -19.85 -15.60
CA THR A 203 6.13 -19.21 -14.36
C THR A 203 5.24 -18.01 -14.10
N ARG A 204 4.70 -17.89 -12.87
CA ARG A 204 3.76 -16.83 -12.54
C ARG A 204 3.98 -16.27 -11.15
N ALA A 205 3.83 -14.94 -11.03
CA ALA A 205 3.78 -14.23 -9.77
C ALA A 205 2.33 -14.11 -9.27
N TRP A 206 2.12 -14.32 -7.97
CA TRP A 206 0.83 -14.27 -7.31
C TRP A 206 0.91 -13.32 -6.11
N THR A 207 0.01 -12.37 -6.04
CA THR A 207 -0.06 -11.43 -4.93
C THR A 207 -0.91 -12.00 -3.80
N PHE A 208 -0.42 -11.86 -2.55
CA PHE A 208 -1.14 -12.30 -1.36
C PHE A 208 -0.99 -11.27 -0.23
N LYS A 209 -1.83 -11.38 0.81
CA LYS A 209 -1.74 -10.52 1.99
C LYS A 209 -0.78 -11.11 3.02
N THR A 210 0.03 -10.28 3.64
CA THR A 210 0.90 -10.65 4.77
C THR A 210 0.13 -11.45 5.81
N GLY A 211 0.70 -12.55 6.28
CA GLY A 211 0.06 -13.46 7.23
C GLY A 211 -0.81 -14.55 6.60
N THR A 212 -0.92 -14.59 5.26
CA THR A 212 -1.64 -15.66 4.55
C THR A 212 -0.94 -16.99 4.72
N LYS A 213 -1.69 -18.03 5.09
CA LYS A 213 -1.18 -19.39 5.21
C LYS A 213 -1.17 -20.13 3.86
N ALA A 214 -0.36 -21.17 3.75
CA ALA A 214 -0.18 -21.95 2.52
C ALA A 214 -1.49 -22.44 1.87
N PRO A 215 -2.51 -22.96 2.59
CA PRO A 215 -3.78 -23.35 1.96
C PRO A 215 -4.50 -22.18 1.31
N GLN A 216 -4.57 -21.01 1.98
CA GLN A 216 -5.21 -19.81 1.43
C GLN A 216 -4.42 -19.26 0.23
N ALA A 217 -3.08 -19.33 0.27
CA ALA A 217 -2.25 -18.96 -0.87
C ALA A 217 -2.51 -19.89 -2.08
N ALA A 218 -2.65 -21.19 -1.86
CA ALA A 218 -3.07 -22.14 -2.90
C ALA A 218 -4.45 -21.78 -3.46
N GLY A 219 -5.36 -21.30 -2.61
CA GLY A 219 -6.69 -20.81 -2.97
C GLY A 219 -6.70 -19.60 -3.91
N ILE A 220 -5.66 -18.77 -3.86
CA ILE A 220 -5.49 -17.65 -4.81
C ILE A 220 -5.33 -18.17 -6.26
N ILE A 221 -4.71 -19.33 -6.43
CA ILE A 221 -4.55 -19.97 -7.73
C ILE A 221 -5.87 -20.60 -8.17
N HIS A 222 -6.45 -21.45 -7.30
CA HIS A 222 -7.73 -22.09 -7.53
C HIS A 222 -8.36 -22.61 -6.22
N SER A 223 -9.67 -22.48 -6.07
CA SER A 223 -10.39 -22.92 -4.86
C SER A 223 -10.21 -24.41 -4.54
N ASP A 224 -10.02 -25.24 -5.56
CA ASP A 224 -9.76 -26.68 -5.36
C ASP A 224 -8.40 -26.94 -4.72
N PHE A 225 -7.40 -26.11 -4.98
CA PHE A 225 -6.08 -26.21 -4.37
C PHE A 225 -6.14 -25.93 -2.85
N GLU A 226 -6.95 -24.97 -2.42
CA GLU A 226 -7.19 -24.72 -1.00
C GLU A 226 -7.92 -25.90 -0.35
N ARG A 227 -9.03 -26.33 -0.98
CA ARG A 227 -9.88 -27.42 -0.44
C ARG A 227 -9.13 -28.74 -0.32
N GLY A 228 -8.35 -29.09 -1.34
CA GLY A 228 -7.59 -30.33 -1.42
C GLY A 228 -6.16 -30.23 -0.91
N PHE A 229 -5.76 -29.12 -0.27
CA PHE A 229 -4.38 -28.88 0.16
C PHE A 229 -3.80 -30.00 1.00
N ILE A 230 -2.63 -30.50 0.60
CA ILE A 230 -1.88 -31.55 1.33
C ILE A 230 -0.63 -30.92 1.95
N ARG A 231 0.23 -30.30 1.15
CA ARG A 231 1.48 -29.65 1.54
C ARG A 231 1.95 -28.68 0.48
N ALA A 232 2.88 -27.81 0.86
CA ALA A 232 3.62 -26.94 -0.06
C ALA A 232 5.10 -27.35 -0.07
N GLU A 233 5.68 -27.46 -1.26
CA GLU A 233 7.13 -27.57 -1.46
C GLU A 233 7.64 -26.17 -1.78
N VAL A 234 8.48 -25.61 -0.88
CA VAL A 234 8.82 -24.18 -0.86
C VAL A 234 10.33 -24.00 -0.93
N MET A 235 10.80 -23.14 -1.80
CA MET A 235 12.16 -22.60 -1.80
C MET A 235 12.12 -21.07 -1.83
N ALA A 236 13.09 -20.41 -1.20
CA ALA A 236 13.19 -18.97 -1.28
C ALA A 236 13.76 -18.53 -2.65
N PHE A 237 13.30 -17.38 -3.18
CA PHE A 237 13.85 -16.83 -4.41
C PHE A 237 15.37 -16.64 -4.32
N ALA A 238 15.88 -16.12 -3.19
CA ALA A 238 17.30 -15.91 -2.97
C ALA A 238 18.12 -17.23 -3.02
N ASP A 239 17.55 -18.33 -2.56
CA ASP A 239 18.22 -19.64 -2.65
C ASP A 239 18.26 -20.11 -4.12
N LEU A 240 17.16 -19.92 -4.89
CA LEU A 240 17.17 -20.27 -6.32
C LEU A 240 18.13 -19.40 -7.12
N ASP A 241 18.19 -18.12 -6.86
CA ASP A 241 19.13 -17.17 -7.49
C ASP A 241 20.60 -17.56 -7.20
N GLN A 242 20.88 -17.92 -5.94
CA GLN A 242 22.23 -18.36 -5.53
C GLN A 242 22.67 -19.69 -6.14
N PHE A 243 21.76 -20.66 -6.22
CA PHE A 243 22.08 -22.04 -6.66
C PHE A 243 21.73 -22.29 -8.14
N GLU A 244 21.11 -21.35 -8.82
CA GLU A 244 20.78 -21.34 -10.27
C GLU A 244 19.87 -22.49 -10.75
N SER A 245 19.48 -23.42 -9.87
CA SER A 245 18.54 -24.49 -10.22
C SER A 245 17.83 -25.10 -9.02
N GLU A 246 16.60 -25.58 -9.21
CA GLU A 246 15.85 -26.30 -8.18
C GLU A 246 16.58 -27.55 -7.68
N ALA A 247 17.27 -28.27 -8.56
CA ALA A 247 18.04 -29.45 -8.20
C ALA A 247 19.16 -29.13 -7.20
N ALA A 248 19.90 -28.03 -7.46
CA ALA A 248 20.97 -27.59 -6.57
C ALA A 248 20.42 -27.05 -5.25
N VAL A 249 19.29 -26.33 -5.25
CA VAL A 249 18.59 -25.90 -4.03
C VAL A 249 18.19 -27.11 -3.17
N LYS A 250 17.69 -28.17 -3.81
CA LYS A 250 17.30 -29.41 -3.12
C LYS A 250 18.52 -30.16 -2.57
N GLU A 251 19.60 -30.27 -3.32
CA GLU A 251 20.87 -30.88 -2.85
C GLU A 251 21.48 -30.11 -1.68
N ALA A 252 21.35 -28.77 -1.68
CA ALA A 252 21.76 -27.91 -0.58
C ALA A 252 20.83 -28.01 0.66
N GLY A 253 19.74 -28.80 0.59
CA GLY A 253 18.78 -28.95 1.69
C GLY A 253 17.91 -27.73 1.96
N LYS A 254 17.76 -26.84 0.97
CA LYS A 254 17.02 -25.58 1.07
C LYS A 254 15.57 -25.70 0.60
N LEU A 255 15.20 -26.79 -0.07
CA LEU A 255 13.81 -27.10 -0.39
C LEU A 255 13.09 -27.57 0.89
N ARG A 256 12.10 -26.80 1.32
CA ARG A 256 11.30 -27.06 2.52
C ARG A 256 9.99 -27.74 2.14
N VAL A 257 9.47 -28.59 3.01
CA VAL A 257 8.14 -29.17 2.89
C VAL A 257 7.28 -28.65 4.04
N GLU A 258 6.30 -27.85 3.69
CA GLU A 258 5.52 -27.07 4.64
C GLU A 258 4.06 -27.54 4.70
N GLY A 259 3.49 -27.49 5.90
CA GLY A 259 2.11 -27.90 6.18
C GLY A 259 1.11 -26.74 6.14
N LYS A 260 -0.11 -27.02 6.62
CA LYS A 260 -1.25 -26.08 6.61
C LYS A 260 -1.04 -24.81 7.43
N ASP A 261 -0.16 -24.84 8.41
CA ASP A 261 0.10 -23.71 9.30
C ASP A 261 1.24 -22.80 8.84
N TYR A 262 1.91 -23.17 7.74
CA TYR A 262 2.96 -22.35 7.17
C TYR A 262 2.42 -20.99 6.72
N VAL A 263 3.02 -19.94 7.23
CA VAL A 263 2.74 -18.55 6.81
C VAL A 263 3.66 -18.25 5.64
N MET A 264 3.07 -17.89 4.51
CA MET A 264 3.81 -17.55 3.29
C MET A 264 4.71 -16.34 3.49
N GLU A 265 5.89 -16.39 2.90
CA GLU A 265 6.89 -15.32 2.90
C GLU A 265 7.00 -14.68 1.51
N ASP A 266 7.41 -13.40 1.47
CA ASP A 266 7.65 -12.72 0.20
C ASP A 266 8.82 -13.37 -0.55
N GLY A 267 8.61 -13.65 -1.84
CA GLY A 267 9.61 -14.33 -2.68
C GLY A 267 9.62 -15.86 -2.56
N ASP A 268 8.66 -16.47 -1.85
CA ASP A 268 8.53 -17.92 -1.88
C ASP A 268 8.25 -18.43 -3.30
N ILE A 269 8.98 -19.43 -3.73
CA ILE A 269 8.70 -20.21 -4.95
C ILE A 269 8.08 -21.52 -4.50
N VAL A 270 6.84 -21.80 -4.95
CA VAL A 270 6.01 -22.83 -4.33
C VAL A 270 5.43 -23.80 -5.35
N GLU A 271 5.49 -25.09 -5.02
CA GLU A 271 4.67 -26.11 -5.66
C GLU A 271 3.65 -26.66 -4.64
N PHE A 272 2.36 -26.40 -4.86
CA PHE A 272 1.31 -26.93 -4.01
C PHE A 272 0.92 -28.35 -4.40
N ARG A 273 0.92 -29.26 -3.44
CA ARG A 273 0.40 -30.62 -3.59
C ARG A 273 -1.01 -30.68 -2.99
N PHE A 274 -1.95 -31.06 -3.81
CA PHE A 274 -3.37 -31.15 -3.45
C PHE A 274 -4.01 -32.40 -4.04
N ASN A 275 -5.15 -32.80 -3.47
CA ASN A 275 -5.98 -33.89 -3.98
C ASN A 275 -7.45 -33.48 -3.90
N VAL A 276 -8.16 -33.55 -5.03
CA VAL A 276 -9.58 -33.15 -5.17
C VAL A 276 -10.39 -34.33 -5.64
#